data_8fdd9801cfab18b45dbc7648512c6099
#
_entry.id   8fdd9801cfab18b45dbc7648512c6099
#
_cell.length_a   1.000
_cell.length_b   1.000
_cell.length_c   1.000
_cell.angle_alpha   90.00
_cell.angle_beta   90.00
_cell.angle_gamma   90.00
#
_symmetry.space_group_name_H-M   'P 1'
#
loop_
_entity.id
_entity.type
_entity.pdbx_description
1 polymer ?
#
loop_
_entity_poly.entity_id
_entity_poly.type
_entity_poly.pdbx_seq_one_letter_code
_entity_poly.pdbx_strand_id
1 'polypeptide(L)'
;IDTELFASKNIELSRKVNPMPFVPAGKALDERCEEIFAIQIAGLAKRLVHTQTQTVVIGISGGLDSTLALLVCTKTFDKLGLSRKGIVGVTMPGFGTTNRTYTNAVNLMKSLGVTLREISIKKACIQHFEDLNFDMANHNVTYENAQARERTQILMDVANQMNGMVVGTGDLSELALGWATYNGDHMSMYGVNASIPKTLVKHLVKWVADSIIDEPSQATLLDIVDTPISPELIPADEDGNISQKTEDLVGPYELHDFFLYY
;
A
#
# COMPACT_ATOMS: atom_id res chain seq x y z
N ILE A 1 -24.65 -17.99 -30.37
CA ILE A 1 -23.59 -17.69 -31.36
C ILE A 1 -22.38 -18.47 -30.87
N ASP A 2 -22.11 -19.60 -31.52
CA ASP A 2 -20.90 -20.38 -31.24
C ASP A 2 -19.73 -19.64 -31.88
N THR A 3 -18.88 -19.02 -31.05
CA THR A 3 -17.61 -18.48 -31.48
C THR A 3 -16.54 -19.55 -31.28
N GLU A 4 -16.10 -20.17 -32.36
CA GLU A 4 -14.89 -20.97 -32.34
C GLU A 4 -13.70 -20.03 -32.13
N LEU A 5 -13.08 -20.08 -30.96
CA LEU A 5 -11.81 -19.44 -30.69
C LEU A 5 -10.71 -20.21 -31.45
N PHE A 6 -10.31 -19.68 -32.58
CA PHE A 6 -9.13 -20.17 -33.30
C PHE A 6 -7.87 -19.79 -32.50
N ALA A 7 -7.35 -20.72 -31.71
CA ALA A 7 -6.05 -20.60 -31.10
C ALA A 7 -4.97 -20.78 -32.20
N SER A 8 -4.55 -19.68 -32.81
CA SER A 8 -3.33 -19.69 -33.67
C SER A 8 -2.12 -19.87 -32.76
N LYS A 9 -1.34 -20.93 -33.02
CA LYS A 9 -0.13 -21.24 -32.21
C LYS A 9 1.03 -20.24 -32.41
N ASN A 10 0.99 -19.40 -33.43
CA ASN A 10 2.03 -18.41 -33.77
C ASN A 10 1.35 -17.13 -34.26
N ILE A 11 1.01 -16.23 -33.33
CA ILE A 11 0.54 -14.89 -33.70
C ILE A 11 1.75 -13.95 -33.63
N GLU A 12 2.24 -13.48 -34.78
CA GLU A 12 3.15 -12.36 -34.85
C GLU A 12 2.34 -11.06 -34.82
N LEU A 13 2.58 -10.23 -33.82
CA LEU A 13 1.93 -8.93 -33.72
C LEU A 13 2.49 -7.99 -34.79
N SER A 14 1.62 -7.39 -35.60
CA SER A 14 2.01 -6.45 -36.67
C SER A 14 2.51 -5.10 -36.13
N ARG A 15 2.34 -4.85 -34.85
CA ARG A 15 2.79 -3.65 -34.16
C ARG A 15 3.49 -4.01 -32.84
N LYS A 16 4.44 -3.17 -32.43
CA LYS A 16 5.07 -3.28 -31.12
C LYS A 16 4.08 -2.81 -30.04
N VAL A 17 3.77 -3.68 -29.09
CA VAL A 17 2.92 -3.37 -27.92
C VAL A 17 3.84 -3.21 -26.72
N ASN A 18 3.64 -2.15 -25.92
CA ASN A 18 4.41 -1.95 -24.68
C ASN A 18 3.89 -2.93 -23.60
N PRO A 19 4.72 -3.83 -23.05
CA PRO A 19 4.28 -4.77 -22.02
C PRO A 19 4.03 -4.09 -20.67
N MET A 20 4.58 -2.91 -20.42
CA MET A 20 4.41 -2.13 -19.18
C MET A 20 3.90 -0.71 -19.50
N PRO A 21 2.65 -0.56 -19.94
CA PRO A 21 2.17 0.69 -20.53
C PRO A 21 2.08 1.85 -19.54
N PHE A 22 1.87 1.59 -18.27
CA PHE A 22 1.83 2.62 -17.22
C PHE A 22 3.22 3.08 -16.75
N VAL A 23 4.25 2.28 -17.02
CA VAL A 23 5.62 2.63 -16.60
C VAL A 23 6.30 3.40 -17.72
N PRO A 24 6.66 4.68 -17.50
CA PRO A 24 7.39 5.47 -18.47
C PRO A 24 8.76 4.85 -18.80
N ALA A 25 9.19 4.94 -20.03
CA ALA A 25 10.44 4.36 -20.49
C ALA A 25 11.52 5.41 -20.76
N GLY A 26 12.78 5.05 -20.48
CA GLY A 26 13.96 5.85 -20.83
C GLY A 26 14.04 7.19 -20.06
N LYS A 27 14.50 8.26 -20.73
CA LYS A 27 14.72 9.57 -20.13
C LYS A 27 13.46 10.26 -19.59
N ALA A 28 12.27 9.85 -20.04
CA ALA A 28 11.01 10.38 -19.57
C ALA A 28 10.57 9.83 -18.19
N LEU A 29 11.27 8.82 -17.66
CA LEU A 29 10.89 8.19 -16.38
C LEU A 29 10.92 9.18 -15.23
N ASP A 30 12.02 9.94 -15.08
CA ASP A 30 12.20 10.87 -13.96
C ASP A 30 11.18 12.02 -14.01
N GLU A 31 11.02 12.66 -15.19
CA GLU A 31 10.03 13.74 -15.38
C GLU A 31 8.61 13.27 -15.08
N ARG A 32 8.25 12.06 -15.51
CA ARG A 32 6.91 11.50 -15.26
C ARG A 32 6.70 11.08 -13.82
N CYS A 33 7.70 10.50 -13.17
CA CYS A 33 7.63 10.20 -11.74
C CYS A 33 7.46 11.47 -10.92
N GLU A 34 8.21 12.53 -11.23
CA GLU A 34 8.08 13.84 -10.59
C GLU A 34 6.67 14.42 -10.78
N GLU A 35 6.14 14.42 -12.03
CA GLU A 35 4.79 14.90 -12.34
C GLU A 35 3.71 14.13 -11.58
N ILE A 36 3.76 12.78 -11.61
CA ILE A 36 2.78 11.94 -10.93
C ILE A 36 2.81 12.18 -9.43
N PHE A 37 4.00 12.18 -8.83
CA PHE A 37 4.16 12.42 -7.41
C PHE A 37 3.69 13.83 -7.00
N ALA A 38 3.96 14.84 -7.83
CA ALA A 38 3.47 16.20 -7.62
C ALA A 38 1.93 16.30 -7.68
N ILE A 39 1.27 15.51 -8.56
CA ILE A 39 -0.19 15.42 -8.66
C ILE A 39 -0.77 14.80 -7.37
N GLN A 40 -0.19 13.70 -6.87
CA GLN A 40 -0.62 13.08 -5.61
C GLN A 40 -0.51 14.07 -4.44
N ILE A 41 0.62 14.77 -4.32
CA ILE A 41 0.85 15.81 -3.30
C ILE A 41 -0.15 16.95 -3.43
N ALA A 42 -0.42 17.44 -4.64
CA ALA A 42 -1.36 18.54 -4.88
C ALA A 42 -2.80 18.15 -4.49
N GLY A 43 -3.20 16.91 -4.82
CA GLY A 43 -4.51 16.37 -4.47
C GLY A 43 -4.73 16.32 -2.96
N LEU A 44 -3.78 15.71 -2.22
CA LEU A 44 -3.86 15.62 -0.76
C LEU A 44 -3.79 17.03 -0.13
N ALA A 45 -2.89 17.89 -0.59
CA ALA A 45 -2.77 19.26 -0.11
C ALA A 45 -4.10 20.03 -0.25
N LYS A 46 -4.75 19.93 -1.42
CA LYS A 46 -6.05 20.55 -1.66
C LYS A 46 -7.11 20.02 -0.71
N ARG A 47 -7.10 18.71 -0.44
CA ARG A 47 -8.05 18.09 0.49
C ARG A 47 -7.84 18.59 1.92
N LEU A 48 -6.60 18.61 2.41
CA LEU A 48 -6.26 19.08 3.77
C LEU A 48 -6.64 20.57 3.97
N VAL A 49 -6.33 21.43 3.00
CA VAL A 49 -6.71 22.84 3.06
C VAL A 49 -8.22 23.02 3.08
N HIS A 50 -8.95 22.28 2.23
CA HIS A 50 -10.41 22.38 2.17
C HIS A 50 -11.10 21.94 3.46
N THR A 51 -10.62 20.86 4.07
CA THR A 51 -11.17 20.30 5.31
C THR A 51 -10.60 20.97 6.57
N GLN A 52 -9.61 21.85 6.42
CA GLN A 52 -8.86 22.48 7.51
C GLN A 52 -8.20 21.45 8.46
N THR A 53 -7.89 20.27 7.93
CA THR A 53 -7.29 19.15 8.69
C THR A 53 -5.79 19.33 8.75
N GLN A 54 -5.22 19.21 9.95
CA GLN A 54 -3.78 19.31 10.22
C GLN A 54 -3.16 18.00 10.69
N THR A 55 -3.96 16.92 10.76
CA THR A 55 -3.53 15.60 11.17
C THR A 55 -4.00 14.56 10.16
N VAL A 56 -3.09 13.69 9.74
CA VAL A 56 -3.44 12.49 8.96
C VAL A 56 -3.04 11.24 9.71
N VAL A 57 -3.85 10.20 9.58
CA VAL A 57 -3.60 8.87 10.14
C VAL A 57 -3.45 7.89 9.01
N ILE A 58 -2.40 7.09 9.03
CA ILE A 58 -2.09 6.15 7.96
C ILE A 58 -1.56 4.84 8.54
N GLY A 59 -2.08 3.71 8.05
CA GLY A 59 -1.56 2.39 8.38
C GLY A 59 -0.25 2.11 7.65
N ILE A 60 0.80 1.76 8.37
CA ILE A 60 2.12 1.46 7.80
C ILE A 60 2.45 -0.01 8.04
N SER A 61 2.31 -0.80 6.98
CA SER A 61 2.64 -2.23 6.99
C SER A 61 4.14 -2.49 6.76
N GLY A 62 4.84 -1.57 6.11
CA GLY A 62 6.19 -1.76 5.59
C GLY A 62 6.22 -2.28 4.15
N GLY A 63 5.07 -2.37 3.48
CA GLY A 63 4.94 -2.66 2.06
C GLY A 63 4.96 -1.41 1.18
N LEU A 64 5.02 -1.61 -0.15
CA LEU A 64 5.17 -0.55 -1.15
C LEU A 64 4.07 0.52 -1.09
N ASP A 65 2.81 0.11 -0.98
CA ASP A 65 1.66 1.01 -1.07
C ASP A 65 1.59 1.96 0.13
N SER A 66 1.75 1.42 1.35
CA SER A 66 1.80 2.23 2.57
C SER A 66 3.03 3.15 2.59
N THR A 67 4.12 2.70 2.00
CA THR A 67 5.35 3.50 1.85
C THR A 67 5.12 4.68 0.91
N LEU A 68 4.59 4.46 -0.30
CA LEU A 68 4.28 5.54 -1.23
C LEU A 68 3.32 6.55 -0.61
N ALA A 69 2.25 6.08 0.03
CA ALA A 69 1.28 6.95 0.69
C ALA A 69 1.91 7.79 1.80
N LEU A 70 2.81 7.22 2.61
CA LEU A 70 3.55 7.95 3.65
C LEU A 70 4.47 9.03 3.05
N LEU A 71 5.17 8.73 1.96
CA LEU A 71 6.01 9.68 1.24
C LEU A 71 5.18 10.85 0.69
N VAL A 72 4.02 10.59 0.09
CA VAL A 72 3.08 11.61 -0.37
C VAL A 72 2.61 12.48 0.81
N CYS A 73 2.24 11.87 1.94
CA CYS A 73 1.86 12.61 3.15
C CYS A 73 2.99 13.54 3.63
N THR A 74 4.21 13.01 3.71
CA THR A 74 5.38 13.77 4.19
C THR A 74 5.64 14.99 3.31
N LYS A 75 5.69 14.82 2.00
CA LYS A 75 5.92 15.93 1.06
C LYS A 75 4.74 16.91 0.99
N THR A 76 3.52 16.42 1.22
CA THR A 76 2.34 17.30 1.35
C THR A 76 2.43 18.21 2.57
N PHE A 77 2.85 17.66 3.72
CA PHE A 77 3.03 18.44 4.94
C PHE A 77 4.16 19.46 4.79
N ASP A 78 5.29 19.06 4.20
CA ASP A 78 6.39 19.97 3.87
C ASP A 78 5.90 21.13 2.98
N LYS A 79 5.13 20.83 1.92
CA LYS A 79 4.58 21.82 0.98
C LYS A 79 3.63 22.81 1.66
N LEU A 80 2.84 22.36 2.63
CA LEU A 80 1.90 23.18 3.36
C LEU A 80 2.51 23.90 4.57
N GLY A 81 3.80 23.65 4.89
CA GLY A 81 4.46 24.17 6.08
C GLY A 81 3.91 23.59 7.38
N LEU A 82 3.30 22.41 7.33
CA LEU A 82 2.77 21.70 8.49
C LEU A 82 3.87 20.84 9.15
N SER A 83 3.77 20.67 10.46
CA SER A 83 4.69 19.79 11.18
C SER A 83 4.47 18.34 10.78
N ARG A 84 5.52 17.61 10.38
CA ARG A 84 5.47 16.17 10.12
C ARG A 84 4.98 15.36 11.33
N LYS A 85 4.98 15.93 12.55
CA LYS A 85 4.36 15.32 13.74
C LYS A 85 2.84 15.21 13.65
N GLY A 86 2.19 15.96 12.76
CA GLY A 86 0.79 15.78 12.40
C GLY A 86 0.51 14.54 11.52
N ILE A 87 1.55 13.88 10.99
CA ILE A 87 1.42 12.61 10.30
C ILE A 87 1.56 11.49 11.35
N VAL A 88 0.50 10.76 11.60
CA VAL A 88 0.46 9.64 12.55
C VAL A 88 0.50 8.33 11.78
N GLY A 89 1.70 7.77 11.67
CA GLY A 89 1.90 6.44 11.12
C GLY A 89 1.61 5.38 12.18
N VAL A 90 0.68 4.48 11.90
CA VAL A 90 0.28 3.41 12.80
C VAL A 90 0.74 2.07 12.25
N THR A 91 1.66 1.41 12.94
CA THR A 91 1.98 0.00 12.65
C THR A 91 1.14 -0.90 13.56
N MET A 92 0.52 -1.90 12.95
CA MET A 92 -0.47 -2.77 13.61
C MET A 92 -0.09 -4.24 13.45
N PRO A 93 0.91 -4.72 14.22
CA PRO A 93 1.35 -6.10 14.13
C PRO A 93 0.22 -7.10 14.37
N GLY A 94 -0.01 -7.99 13.38
CA GLY A 94 -0.95 -9.10 13.41
C GLY A 94 -0.23 -10.44 13.46
N PHE A 95 -0.91 -11.48 13.01
CA PHE A 95 -0.36 -12.85 13.02
C PHE A 95 0.62 -13.10 11.89
N GLY A 96 0.44 -12.44 10.73
CA GLY A 96 1.31 -12.58 9.54
C GLY A 96 2.41 -11.53 9.42
N THR A 97 2.55 -10.62 10.36
CA THR A 97 3.57 -9.57 10.30
C THR A 97 4.97 -10.15 10.48
N THR A 98 5.85 -9.91 9.51
CA THR A 98 7.25 -10.36 9.57
C THR A 98 8.15 -9.35 10.28
N ASN A 99 9.30 -9.82 10.80
CA ASN A 99 10.27 -8.92 11.42
C ASN A 99 10.83 -7.88 10.43
N ARG A 100 10.99 -8.26 9.15
CA ARG A 100 11.54 -7.39 8.10
C ARG A 100 10.59 -6.22 7.84
N THR A 101 9.32 -6.50 7.53
CA THR A 101 8.34 -5.46 7.22
C THR A 101 8.05 -4.57 8.41
N TYR A 102 7.97 -5.14 9.62
CA TYR A 102 7.85 -4.36 10.85
C TYR A 102 9.04 -3.41 11.04
N THR A 103 10.27 -3.90 10.90
CA THR A 103 11.49 -3.10 11.04
C THR A 103 11.53 -1.97 10.02
N ASN A 104 11.19 -2.26 8.76
CA ASN A 104 11.12 -1.28 7.70
C ASN A 104 10.08 -0.18 8.00
N ALA A 105 8.88 -0.55 8.44
CA ALA A 105 7.85 0.39 8.82
C ALA A 105 8.32 1.34 9.92
N VAL A 106 8.91 0.80 10.99
CA VAL A 106 9.39 1.57 12.15
C VAL A 106 10.56 2.49 11.75
N ASN A 107 11.55 1.98 11.03
CA ASN A 107 12.71 2.76 10.61
C ASN A 107 12.32 3.90 9.67
N LEU A 108 11.44 3.62 8.69
CA LEU A 108 10.97 4.64 7.76
C LEU A 108 10.21 5.77 8.49
N MET A 109 9.29 5.43 9.38
CA MET A 109 8.55 6.44 10.15
C MET A 109 9.47 7.29 11.03
N LYS A 110 10.48 6.68 11.67
CA LYS A 110 11.47 7.40 12.48
C LYS A 110 12.33 8.34 11.63
N SER A 111 12.85 7.86 10.51
CA SER A 111 13.74 8.64 9.64
C SER A 111 13.01 9.83 8.99
N LEU A 112 11.73 9.66 8.64
CA LEU A 112 10.88 10.74 8.11
C LEU A 112 10.42 11.74 9.19
N GLY A 113 10.63 11.43 10.47
CA GLY A 113 10.30 12.32 11.58
C GLY A 113 8.79 12.43 11.89
N VAL A 114 7.99 11.48 11.43
CA VAL A 114 6.54 11.42 11.69
C VAL A 114 6.24 10.90 13.10
N THR A 115 4.99 10.98 13.54
CA THR A 115 4.55 10.38 14.80
C THR A 115 4.30 8.90 14.59
N LEU A 116 5.03 8.05 15.31
CA LEU A 116 4.87 6.60 15.27
C LEU A 116 3.94 6.14 16.40
N ARG A 117 2.93 5.33 16.07
CA ARG A 117 2.13 4.55 17.01
C ARG A 117 2.22 3.08 16.67
N GLU A 118 2.37 2.24 17.68
CA GLU A 118 2.29 0.79 17.55
C GLU A 118 1.09 0.29 18.31
N ILE A 119 0.20 -0.42 17.62
CA ILE A 119 -1.02 -0.98 18.17
C ILE A 119 -1.18 -2.40 17.67
N SER A 120 -0.86 -3.41 18.49
CA SER A 120 -1.03 -4.81 18.13
C SER A 120 -2.52 -5.18 18.06
N ILE A 121 -2.93 -5.78 16.95
CA ILE A 121 -4.31 -6.26 16.75
C ILE A 121 -4.56 -7.65 17.34
N LYS A 122 -3.51 -8.34 17.79
CA LYS A 122 -3.59 -9.77 18.16
C LYS A 122 -4.65 -10.04 19.23
N LYS A 123 -4.67 -9.25 20.31
CA LYS A 123 -5.63 -9.48 21.41
C LYS A 123 -7.07 -9.27 20.99
N ALA A 124 -7.35 -8.21 20.21
CA ALA A 124 -8.68 -7.91 19.71
C ALA A 124 -9.17 -9.00 18.75
N CYS A 125 -8.31 -9.44 17.82
CA CYS A 125 -8.63 -10.52 16.91
C CYS A 125 -8.86 -11.87 17.63
N ILE A 126 -8.06 -12.21 18.65
CA ILE A 126 -8.26 -13.42 19.45
C ILE A 126 -9.65 -13.38 20.13
N GLN A 127 -9.98 -12.29 20.80
CA GLN A 127 -11.29 -12.13 21.44
C GLN A 127 -12.42 -12.24 20.43
N HIS A 128 -12.28 -11.59 19.28
CA HIS A 128 -13.26 -11.67 18.20
C HIS A 128 -13.47 -13.11 17.67
N PHE A 129 -12.40 -13.88 17.50
CA PHE A 129 -12.46 -15.27 17.08
C PHE A 129 -13.11 -16.17 18.15
N GLU A 130 -12.82 -15.94 19.44
CA GLU A 130 -13.48 -16.63 20.55
C GLU A 130 -15.00 -16.36 20.54
N ASP A 131 -15.42 -15.11 20.39
CA ASP A 131 -16.83 -14.72 20.35
C ASP A 131 -17.59 -15.36 19.16
N LEU A 132 -16.89 -15.58 18.03
CA LEU A 132 -17.42 -16.27 16.85
C LEU A 132 -17.38 -17.80 16.96
N ASN A 133 -16.76 -18.39 17.99
CA ASN A 133 -16.40 -19.81 18.05
C ASN A 133 -15.59 -20.25 16.81
N PHE A 134 -14.69 -19.39 16.32
CA PHE A 134 -13.90 -19.62 15.13
C PHE A 134 -12.60 -20.35 15.49
N ASP A 135 -12.29 -21.43 14.75
CA ASP A 135 -11.03 -22.16 14.91
C ASP A 135 -9.88 -21.38 14.24
N MET A 136 -8.98 -20.82 15.05
CA MET A 136 -7.82 -20.06 14.60
C MET A 136 -6.80 -20.86 13.79
N ALA A 137 -6.85 -22.20 13.82
CA ALA A 137 -6.03 -23.03 12.95
C ALA A 137 -6.51 -22.98 11.47
N ASN A 138 -7.72 -22.50 11.24
CA ASN A 138 -8.28 -22.34 9.91
C ASN A 138 -7.96 -20.97 9.33
N HIS A 139 -6.90 -20.86 8.53
CA HIS A 139 -6.45 -19.62 7.90
C HIS A 139 -7.27 -19.27 6.63
N ASN A 140 -8.60 -19.27 6.74
CA ASN A 140 -9.49 -18.93 5.64
C ASN A 140 -9.77 -17.41 5.57
N VAL A 141 -10.64 -17.01 4.65
CA VAL A 141 -11.05 -15.61 4.42
C VAL A 141 -11.58 -14.91 5.69
N THR A 142 -12.18 -15.65 6.65
CA THR A 142 -12.63 -15.08 7.93
C THR A 142 -11.44 -14.64 8.77
N TYR A 143 -10.38 -15.48 8.83
CA TYR A 143 -9.17 -15.18 9.56
C TYR A 143 -8.46 -13.94 9.00
N GLU A 144 -8.37 -13.82 7.68
CA GLU A 144 -7.74 -12.67 7.03
C GLU A 144 -8.58 -11.40 7.20
N ASN A 145 -9.86 -11.48 6.87
CA ASN A 145 -10.76 -10.32 6.87
C ASN A 145 -10.99 -9.72 8.26
N ALA A 146 -11.02 -10.54 9.32
CA ALA A 146 -11.12 -10.04 10.69
C ALA A 146 -9.92 -9.14 11.05
N GLN A 147 -8.71 -9.55 10.69
CA GLN A 147 -7.50 -8.75 10.92
C GLN A 147 -7.50 -7.44 10.11
N ALA A 148 -7.92 -7.49 8.85
CA ALA A 148 -7.98 -6.30 8.00
C ALA A 148 -9.00 -5.28 8.52
N ARG A 149 -10.19 -5.74 8.97
CA ARG A 149 -11.23 -4.86 9.55
C ARG A 149 -10.80 -4.26 10.88
N GLU A 150 -10.13 -5.03 11.75
CA GLU A 150 -9.61 -4.52 13.02
C GLU A 150 -8.60 -3.38 12.79
N ARG A 151 -7.69 -3.52 11.83
CA ARG A 151 -6.76 -2.44 11.46
C ARG A 151 -7.51 -1.18 11.00
N THR A 152 -8.51 -1.34 10.17
CA THR A 152 -9.31 -0.22 9.66
C THR A 152 -10.06 0.48 10.79
N GLN A 153 -10.69 -0.26 11.69
CA GLN A 153 -11.38 0.30 12.87
C GLN A 153 -10.42 1.14 13.71
N ILE A 154 -9.24 0.62 14.04
CA ILE A 154 -8.22 1.35 14.80
C ILE A 154 -7.83 2.65 14.09
N LEU A 155 -7.58 2.63 12.79
CA LEU A 155 -7.19 3.84 12.05
C LEU A 155 -8.30 4.91 12.09
N MET A 156 -9.56 4.52 11.92
CA MET A 156 -10.70 5.43 11.97
C MET A 156 -10.88 6.04 13.36
N ASP A 157 -10.75 5.23 14.41
CA ASP A 157 -10.88 5.70 15.80
C ASP A 157 -9.72 6.62 16.21
N VAL A 158 -8.49 6.29 15.79
CA VAL A 158 -7.33 7.18 16.01
C VAL A 158 -7.53 8.51 15.28
N ALA A 159 -8.06 8.50 14.06
CA ALA A 159 -8.35 9.72 13.34
C ALA A 159 -9.42 10.56 14.05
N ASN A 160 -10.48 9.94 14.57
CA ASN A 160 -11.50 10.62 15.36
C ASN A 160 -10.92 11.24 16.63
N GLN A 161 -10.08 10.51 17.38
CA GLN A 161 -9.42 11.01 18.59
C GLN A 161 -8.55 12.25 18.32
N MET A 162 -7.93 12.31 17.16
CA MET A 162 -6.96 13.35 16.79
C MET A 162 -7.55 14.44 15.88
N ASN A 163 -8.86 14.42 15.63
CA ASN A 163 -9.52 15.30 14.66
C ASN A 163 -8.78 15.29 13.30
N GLY A 164 -8.42 14.10 12.88
CA GLY A 164 -7.59 13.85 11.70
C GLY A 164 -8.37 13.18 10.57
N MET A 165 -7.64 12.85 9.50
CA MET A 165 -8.14 12.18 8.31
C MET A 165 -7.38 10.89 8.09
N VAL A 166 -8.08 9.77 7.82
CA VAL A 166 -7.45 8.52 7.40
C VAL A 166 -7.05 8.62 5.93
N VAL A 167 -5.76 8.45 5.67
CA VAL A 167 -5.20 8.35 4.32
C VAL A 167 -5.10 6.88 3.93
N GLY A 168 -5.76 6.52 2.81
CA GLY A 168 -5.74 5.17 2.27
C GLY A 168 -4.52 4.89 1.42
N THR A 169 -4.13 3.63 1.41
CA THR A 169 -2.92 3.12 0.75
C THR A 169 -3.21 2.28 -0.50
N GLY A 170 -4.46 1.81 -0.68
CA GLY A 170 -4.86 0.96 -1.81
C GLY A 170 -4.61 1.62 -3.16
N ASP A 171 -4.12 0.85 -4.11
CA ASP A 171 -3.75 1.30 -5.45
C ASP A 171 -4.84 1.01 -6.51
N LEU A 172 -4.60 1.46 -7.75
CA LEU A 172 -5.54 1.28 -8.86
C LEU A 172 -5.76 -0.19 -9.22
N SER A 173 -4.71 -1.01 -9.20
CA SER A 173 -4.80 -2.42 -9.61
C SER A 173 -5.61 -3.24 -8.59
N GLU A 174 -5.42 -3.00 -7.29
CA GLU A 174 -6.21 -3.60 -6.22
C GLU A 174 -7.70 -3.21 -6.35
N LEU A 175 -7.98 -1.93 -6.61
CA LEU A 175 -9.35 -1.45 -6.82
C LEU A 175 -9.99 -2.07 -8.06
N ALA A 176 -9.25 -2.21 -9.15
CA ALA A 176 -9.74 -2.81 -10.40
C ALA A 176 -10.05 -4.31 -10.25
N LEU A 177 -9.21 -5.03 -9.51
CA LEU A 177 -9.39 -6.46 -9.22
C LEU A 177 -10.43 -6.73 -8.13
N GLY A 178 -10.80 -5.73 -7.32
CA GLY A 178 -11.54 -5.93 -6.09
C GLY A 178 -10.73 -6.70 -5.04
N TRP A 179 -9.40 -6.65 -5.12
CA TRP A 179 -8.49 -7.33 -4.20
C TRP A 179 -8.35 -6.54 -2.91
N ALA A 180 -9.35 -6.63 -2.07
CA ALA A 180 -9.42 -5.97 -0.79
C ALA A 180 -10.47 -6.62 0.11
N THR A 181 -10.29 -6.51 1.43
CA THR A 181 -11.33 -6.89 2.38
C THR A 181 -12.44 -5.85 2.39
N TYR A 182 -13.69 -6.26 2.11
CA TYR A 182 -14.85 -5.37 2.22
C TYR A 182 -14.99 -4.81 3.65
N ASN A 183 -15.16 -3.50 3.76
CA ASN A 183 -15.11 -2.76 5.02
C ASN A 183 -13.78 -2.93 5.80
N GLY A 184 -12.69 -3.15 5.10
CA GLY A 184 -11.35 -3.33 5.63
C GLY A 184 -10.34 -2.36 5.00
N ASP A 185 -9.27 -2.91 4.49
CA ASP A 185 -8.08 -2.22 4.01
C ASP A 185 -8.30 -1.18 2.90
N HIS A 186 -9.36 -1.29 2.08
CA HIS A 186 -9.72 -0.27 1.08
C HIS A 186 -10.45 0.95 1.67
N MET A 187 -10.89 0.89 2.92
CA MET A 187 -11.64 1.97 3.55
C MET A 187 -10.72 3.09 4.01
N SER A 188 -10.99 4.29 3.53
CA SER A 188 -10.26 5.50 3.93
C SER A 188 -11.10 6.75 3.67
N MET A 189 -10.63 7.89 4.17
CA MET A 189 -11.25 9.20 3.90
C MET A 189 -10.65 9.87 2.66
N TYR A 190 -9.43 9.48 2.27
CA TYR A 190 -8.78 9.93 1.04
C TYR A 190 -7.70 8.92 0.60
N GLY A 191 -7.86 8.31 -0.58
CA GLY A 191 -6.91 7.37 -1.15
C GLY A 191 -5.89 8.06 -2.06
N VAL A 192 -4.65 8.20 -1.61
CA VAL A 192 -3.60 8.89 -2.37
C VAL A 192 -3.04 8.09 -3.53
N ASN A 193 -3.16 6.75 -3.48
CA ASN A 193 -2.67 5.85 -4.53
C ASN A 193 -3.78 5.33 -5.45
N ALA A 194 -5.03 5.75 -5.28
CA ALA A 194 -6.19 5.20 -5.99
C ALA A 194 -6.11 5.26 -7.53
N SER A 195 -5.27 6.13 -8.08
CA SER A 195 -5.04 6.26 -9.52
C SER A 195 -3.67 5.70 -9.98
N ILE A 196 -2.91 5.09 -9.08
CA ILE A 196 -1.56 4.59 -9.36
C ILE A 196 -1.61 3.07 -9.48
N PRO A 197 -1.30 2.47 -10.65
CA PRO A 197 -1.25 1.03 -10.80
C PRO A 197 -0.06 0.42 -10.04
N LYS A 198 -0.21 -0.83 -9.59
CA LYS A 198 0.79 -1.54 -8.77
C LYS A 198 2.19 -1.53 -9.40
N THR A 199 2.28 -1.73 -10.71
CA THR A 199 3.56 -1.71 -11.43
C THR A 199 4.26 -0.35 -11.33
N LEU A 200 3.50 0.75 -11.29
CA LEU A 200 4.06 2.10 -11.17
C LEU A 200 4.44 2.45 -9.72
N VAL A 201 3.74 1.92 -8.71
CA VAL A 201 4.04 2.15 -7.29
C VAL A 201 5.51 1.84 -6.97
N LYS A 202 6.00 0.68 -7.42
CA LYS A 202 7.39 0.26 -7.22
C LYS A 202 8.39 1.26 -7.83
N HIS A 203 8.12 1.74 -9.04
CA HIS A 203 8.96 2.71 -9.72
C HIS A 203 8.96 4.08 -9.02
N LEU A 204 7.81 4.54 -8.54
CA LEU A 204 7.71 5.79 -7.79
C LEU A 204 8.48 5.72 -6.46
N VAL A 205 8.33 4.64 -5.69
CA VAL A 205 9.08 4.48 -4.43
C VAL A 205 10.58 4.47 -4.69
N LYS A 206 11.03 3.74 -5.72
CA LYS A 206 12.44 3.73 -6.11
C LYS A 206 12.93 5.11 -6.55
N TRP A 207 12.17 5.81 -7.39
CA TRP A 207 12.51 7.17 -7.84
C TRP A 207 12.62 8.14 -6.66
N VAL A 208 11.71 8.08 -5.67
CA VAL A 208 11.79 8.90 -4.45
C VAL A 208 13.05 8.56 -3.65
N ALA A 209 13.41 7.28 -3.53
CA ALA A 209 14.62 6.84 -2.85
C ALA A 209 15.90 7.39 -3.52
N ASP A 210 15.92 7.40 -4.86
CA ASP A 210 17.11 7.80 -5.63
C ASP A 210 17.24 9.32 -5.78
N SER A 211 16.12 10.07 -5.76
CA SER A 211 16.10 11.48 -6.17
C SER A 211 15.74 12.49 -5.07
N ILE A 212 15.02 12.08 -4.03
CA ILE A 212 14.36 13.03 -3.12
C ILE A 212 14.76 12.88 -1.66
N ILE A 213 15.26 11.73 -1.23
CA ILE A 213 15.40 11.36 0.19
C ILE A 213 16.85 11.23 0.61
N ASP A 214 17.11 11.58 1.89
CA ASP A 214 18.43 11.49 2.53
C ASP A 214 18.85 10.03 2.77
N GLU A 215 20.15 9.75 2.81
CA GLU A 215 20.75 8.41 2.92
C GLU A 215 20.13 7.47 3.97
N PRO A 216 19.77 7.90 5.20
CA PRO A 216 19.22 6.98 6.19
C PRO A 216 17.88 6.36 5.76
N SER A 217 17.06 7.10 5.02
CA SER A 217 15.76 6.62 4.53
C SER A 217 15.88 5.84 3.22
N GLN A 218 16.88 6.15 2.40
CA GLN A 218 17.12 5.52 1.11
C GLN A 218 17.33 4.00 1.25
N ALA A 219 18.21 3.58 2.15
CA ALA A 219 18.48 2.15 2.38
C ALA A 219 17.20 1.37 2.78
N THR A 220 16.37 1.97 3.65
CA THR A 220 15.09 1.36 4.05
C THR A 220 14.11 1.29 2.88
N LEU A 221 14.03 2.33 2.05
CA LEU A 221 13.16 2.34 0.86
C LEU A 221 13.59 1.29 -0.16
N LEU A 222 14.88 1.12 -0.40
CA LEU A 222 15.39 0.09 -1.32
C LEU A 222 15.11 -1.32 -0.79
N ASP A 223 15.22 -1.56 0.53
CA ASP A 223 14.86 -2.86 1.12
C ASP A 223 13.35 -3.14 0.98
N ILE A 224 12.49 -2.12 1.10
CA ILE A 224 11.05 -2.24 0.85
C ILE A 224 10.78 -2.58 -0.63
N VAL A 225 11.47 -1.94 -1.57
CA VAL A 225 11.34 -2.21 -3.02
C VAL A 225 11.70 -3.67 -3.36
N ASP A 226 12.62 -4.27 -2.63
CA ASP A 226 13.06 -5.65 -2.81
C ASP A 226 12.26 -6.68 -1.99
N THR A 227 11.27 -6.23 -1.21
CA THR A 227 10.38 -7.12 -0.45
C THR A 227 9.26 -7.65 -1.33
N PRO A 228 8.98 -8.98 -1.32
CA PRO A 228 7.86 -9.56 -2.05
C PRO A 228 6.50 -8.99 -1.62
N ILE A 229 5.57 -8.83 -2.56
CA ILE A 229 4.21 -8.35 -2.28
C ILE A 229 3.42 -9.45 -1.57
N SER A 230 2.94 -9.16 -0.37
CA SER A 230 2.15 -10.07 0.45
C SER A 230 1.12 -9.32 1.30
N PRO A 231 -0.08 -9.88 1.52
CA PRO A 231 -1.08 -9.28 2.40
C PRO A 231 -0.70 -9.36 3.88
N GLU A 232 0.29 -10.18 4.27
CA GLU A 232 0.78 -10.37 5.66
C GLU A 232 -0.33 -10.65 6.69
N LEU A 233 -1.33 -11.41 6.30
CA LEU A 233 -2.46 -11.80 7.15
C LEU A 233 -2.32 -13.22 7.68
N ILE A 234 -1.65 -14.10 6.92
CA ILE A 234 -1.36 -15.49 7.29
C ILE A 234 0.04 -15.56 7.92
N PRO A 235 0.23 -16.34 9.00
CA PRO A 235 1.55 -16.53 9.61
C PRO A 235 2.61 -16.97 8.60
N ALA A 236 3.85 -16.50 8.79
CA ALA A 236 5.00 -16.97 8.05
C ALA A 236 5.18 -18.49 8.25
N ASP A 237 5.90 -19.15 7.33
CA ASP A 237 6.30 -20.55 7.49
C ASP A 237 7.28 -20.76 8.67
N GLU A 238 7.66 -22.01 8.93
CA GLU A 238 8.57 -22.37 10.04
C GLU A 238 9.95 -21.71 9.89
N ASP A 239 10.36 -21.37 8.68
CA ASP A 239 11.62 -20.69 8.36
C ASP A 239 11.50 -19.15 8.41
N GLY A 240 10.31 -18.61 8.70
CA GLY A 240 10.03 -17.17 8.77
C GLY A 240 9.82 -16.49 7.41
N ASN A 241 9.65 -17.26 6.33
CA ASN A 241 9.38 -16.71 5.00
C ASN A 241 7.89 -16.41 4.84
N ILE A 242 7.60 -15.49 3.91
CA ILE A 242 6.24 -15.14 3.51
C ILE A 242 5.57 -16.37 2.89
N SER A 243 4.54 -16.92 3.56
CA SER A 243 3.84 -18.13 3.14
C SER A 243 2.86 -17.89 1.98
N GLN A 244 2.40 -16.65 1.80
CA GLN A 244 1.42 -16.29 0.77
C GLN A 244 1.91 -15.09 -0.02
N LYS A 245 2.11 -15.27 -1.34
CA LYS A 245 2.35 -14.16 -2.26
C LYS A 245 1.05 -13.80 -2.97
N THR A 246 0.75 -12.51 -3.05
CA THR A 246 -0.47 -12.03 -3.71
C THR A 246 -0.55 -12.50 -5.16
N GLU A 247 0.56 -12.44 -5.90
CA GLU A 247 0.60 -12.82 -7.32
C GLU A 247 0.39 -14.32 -7.59
N ASP A 248 0.62 -15.18 -6.60
CA ASP A 248 0.30 -16.62 -6.70
C ASP A 248 -1.23 -16.86 -6.71
N LEU A 249 -2.02 -15.92 -6.16
CA LEU A 249 -3.47 -16.00 -6.08
C LEU A 249 -4.17 -15.26 -7.22
N VAL A 250 -3.74 -14.04 -7.51
CA VAL A 250 -4.41 -13.17 -8.48
C VAL A 250 -3.71 -13.13 -9.84
N GLY A 251 -2.50 -13.66 -9.94
CA GLY A 251 -1.63 -13.53 -11.10
C GLY A 251 -0.74 -12.29 -11.06
N PRO A 252 0.22 -12.17 -12.00
CA PRO A 252 1.19 -11.07 -12.01
C PRO A 252 0.53 -9.72 -12.30
N TYR A 253 0.88 -8.71 -11.51
CA TYR A 253 0.35 -7.36 -11.67
C TYR A 253 0.69 -6.72 -13.02
N GLU A 254 1.81 -7.06 -13.63
CA GLU A 254 2.16 -6.62 -14.98
C GLU A 254 1.09 -7.00 -16.02
N LEU A 255 0.52 -8.20 -15.88
CA LEU A 255 -0.53 -8.67 -16.77
C LEU A 255 -1.85 -7.94 -16.50
N HIS A 256 -2.21 -7.73 -15.24
CA HIS A 256 -3.42 -6.99 -14.88
C HIS A 256 -3.35 -5.54 -15.32
N ASP A 257 -2.24 -4.87 -15.06
CA ASP A 257 -2.03 -3.48 -15.46
C ASP A 257 -1.99 -3.33 -16.98
N PHE A 258 -1.45 -4.32 -17.70
CA PHE A 258 -1.51 -4.35 -19.16
C PHE A 258 -2.96 -4.33 -19.67
N PHE A 259 -3.80 -5.24 -19.17
CA PHE A 259 -5.21 -5.28 -19.57
C PHE A 259 -6.04 -4.10 -19.07
N LEU A 260 -5.64 -3.50 -17.96
CA LEU A 260 -6.30 -2.32 -17.42
C LEU A 260 -6.05 -1.08 -18.30
N TYR A 261 -4.90 -1.03 -18.97
CA TYR A 261 -4.52 0.06 -19.85
C TYR A 261 -5.16 -0.06 -21.25
N TYR A 262 -5.18 -1.28 -21.85
CA TYR A 262 -5.66 -1.55 -23.20
C TYR A 262 -7.11 -2.00 -23.25
#